data_4422e2a82c626f3d7637deff429a5c80
#
_entry.id   4422e2a82c626f3d7637deff429a5c80
#
_cell.length_a   1.000
_cell.length_b   1.000
_cell.length_c   1.000
_cell.angle_alpha   90.00
_cell.angle_beta   90.00
_cell.angle_gamma   90.00
#
_symmetry.space_group_name_H-M   'P 1'
#
loop_
_entity.id
_entity.type
_entity.pdbx_description
1 polymer ?
#
loop_
_entity_poly.entity_id
_entity_poly.type
_entity_poly.pdbx_seq_one_letter_code
_entity_poly.pdbx_strand_id
1 'polypeptide(L)'
;MELFPQKNIGSVLEKSHTPRSYGKDRMIYWQEAPAGEFYYLKHGKVKIFLSSENGMEKTLTVLEPGSIFGEAAFFDGMPRVSSAKTLVKSEIITVTRQSLMDCIRREPQLAMYLLTYLSQTIRMLSAQVNSMTFLQADQRLARLLLSLEKSGTVSATHDDLAGLAGVSRVTVSRILTRFAQRGWTAARYREVEILDESGLKGFIEE
;
A
#
# COMPACT_ATOMS: atom_id res chain seq x y z
N MET A 1 -7.75 0.01 10.36
CA MET A 1 -7.78 -1.47 10.32
C MET A 1 -6.35 -1.93 10.21
N GLU A 2 -5.77 -2.47 11.27
CA GLU A 2 -4.43 -3.07 11.22
C GLU A 2 -4.49 -4.23 10.23
N LEU A 3 -3.93 -4.02 9.05
CA LEU A 3 -4.06 -4.92 7.91
C LEU A 3 -3.34 -6.26 8.08
N PHE A 4 -2.46 -6.43 9.12
CA PHE A 4 -1.65 -7.66 9.19
C PHE A 4 -1.23 -8.01 10.63
N PRO A 5 -1.42 -9.24 11.10
CA PRO A 5 -0.76 -9.74 12.31
C PRO A 5 0.71 -10.07 11.95
N GLN A 6 1.55 -9.04 11.79
CA GLN A 6 2.88 -9.17 11.19
C GLN A 6 4.01 -9.39 12.18
N LYS A 7 3.71 -9.36 13.49
CA LYS A 7 4.73 -9.55 14.54
C LYS A 7 5.51 -10.87 14.40
N ASN A 8 4.92 -11.88 13.77
CA ASN A 8 5.50 -13.23 13.69
C ASN A 8 6.48 -13.41 12.54
N ILE A 9 6.21 -12.85 11.34
CA ILE A 9 7.14 -12.93 10.19
C ILE A 9 8.41 -12.16 10.52
N GLY A 10 8.27 -10.90 10.96
CA GLY A 10 9.38 -10.03 11.31
C GLY A 10 10.32 -10.64 12.34
N SER A 11 9.78 -11.21 13.42
CA SER A 11 10.59 -11.81 14.48
C SER A 11 11.48 -12.97 13.98
N VAL A 12 11.02 -13.74 12.99
CA VAL A 12 11.81 -14.82 12.39
C VAL A 12 12.86 -14.27 11.44
N LEU A 13 12.48 -13.32 10.56
CA LEU A 13 13.40 -12.76 9.57
C LEU A 13 14.50 -11.91 10.22
N GLU A 14 14.18 -11.12 11.23
CA GLU A 14 15.13 -10.23 11.92
C GLU A 14 16.21 -10.99 12.71
N LYS A 15 15.90 -12.19 13.19
CA LYS A 15 16.89 -13.07 13.84
C LYS A 15 17.96 -13.61 12.87
N SER A 16 17.61 -13.70 11.60
CA SER A 16 18.43 -14.39 10.58
C SER A 16 19.04 -13.47 9.54
N HIS A 17 18.65 -12.19 9.49
CA HIS A 17 19.06 -11.25 8.46
C HIS A 17 19.41 -9.87 9.05
N THR A 18 20.42 -9.22 8.47
CA THR A 18 20.78 -7.84 8.79
C THR A 18 20.01 -6.88 7.87
N PRO A 19 19.27 -5.89 8.40
CA PRO A 19 18.58 -4.92 7.58
C PRO A 19 19.56 -3.98 6.88
N ARG A 20 19.22 -3.57 5.65
CA ARG A 20 19.92 -2.55 4.88
C ARG A 20 19.16 -1.23 4.99
N SER A 21 19.88 -0.11 5.18
CA SER A 21 19.30 1.23 5.22
C SER A 21 19.20 1.82 3.81
N TYR A 22 18.03 2.37 3.48
CA TYR A 22 17.72 3.08 2.25
C TYR A 22 17.31 4.52 2.58
N GLY A 23 17.84 5.50 1.83
CA GLY A 23 17.41 6.89 1.94
C GLY A 23 15.95 7.08 1.48
N LYS A 24 15.44 8.31 1.62
CA LYS A 24 14.14 8.71 1.04
C LYS A 24 14.20 8.64 -0.51
N ASP A 25 13.06 8.35 -1.14
CA ASP A 25 12.84 8.31 -2.60
C ASP A 25 13.80 7.35 -3.34
N ARG A 26 14.24 6.26 -2.69
CA ARG A 26 15.08 5.24 -3.31
C ARG A 26 14.23 4.11 -3.89
N MET A 27 14.47 3.80 -5.16
CA MET A 27 13.91 2.60 -5.80
C MET A 27 14.52 1.35 -5.17
N ILE A 28 13.66 0.38 -4.86
CA ILE A 28 14.05 -0.96 -4.39
C ILE A 28 14.07 -1.91 -5.59
N TYR A 29 13.01 -1.90 -6.38
CA TYR A 29 12.92 -2.62 -7.66
C TYR A 29 11.92 -1.94 -8.60
N TRP A 30 12.04 -2.24 -9.88
CA TRP A 30 11.16 -1.77 -10.94
C TRP A 30 10.20 -2.88 -11.36
N GLN A 31 9.02 -2.50 -11.83
CA GLN A 31 8.10 -3.38 -12.55
C GLN A 31 8.83 -4.03 -13.74
N GLU A 32 8.49 -5.27 -14.08
CA GLU A 32 9.10 -6.11 -15.13
C GLU A 32 10.56 -6.53 -14.87
N ALA A 33 11.22 -6.06 -13.82
CA ALA A 33 12.55 -6.52 -13.47
C ALA A 33 12.55 -7.99 -13.00
N PRO A 34 13.65 -8.74 -13.19
CA PRO A 34 13.81 -10.09 -12.63
C PRO A 34 13.68 -10.11 -11.10
N ALA A 35 13.16 -11.20 -10.53
CA ALA A 35 12.92 -11.33 -9.10
C ALA A 35 13.63 -12.56 -8.50
N GLY A 36 14.75 -12.34 -7.78
CA GLY A 36 15.46 -13.37 -7.02
C GLY A 36 15.25 -13.31 -5.50
N GLU A 37 14.61 -12.25 -5.03
CA GLU A 37 14.40 -11.97 -3.62
C GLU A 37 13.04 -11.30 -3.36
N PHE A 38 12.58 -11.36 -2.10
CA PHE A 38 11.53 -10.50 -1.57
C PHE A 38 12.04 -9.73 -0.35
N TYR A 39 11.25 -8.82 0.16
CA TYR A 39 11.67 -7.84 1.13
C TYR A 39 10.73 -7.80 2.34
N TYR A 40 11.29 -7.49 3.50
CA TYR A 40 10.57 -7.18 4.73
C TYR A 40 10.91 -5.76 5.18
N LEU A 41 9.90 -4.93 5.37
CA LEU A 41 10.05 -3.55 5.85
C LEU A 41 10.11 -3.55 7.37
N LYS A 42 11.30 -3.31 7.93
CA LYS A 42 11.52 -3.22 9.37
C LYS A 42 11.14 -1.84 9.93
N HIS A 43 11.58 -0.77 9.24
CA HIS A 43 11.29 0.61 9.59
C HIS A 43 11.09 1.46 8.34
N GLY A 44 10.28 2.52 8.45
CA GLY A 44 10.05 3.47 7.38
C GLY A 44 8.74 3.24 6.63
N LYS A 45 8.69 3.68 5.36
CA LYS A 45 7.50 3.55 4.49
C LYS A 45 7.94 3.24 3.06
N VAL A 46 7.26 2.31 2.41
CA VAL A 46 7.50 1.90 1.02
C VAL A 46 6.22 2.02 0.22
N LYS A 47 6.28 2.72 -0.92
CA LYS A 47 5.18 2.79 -1.89
C LYS A 47 5.31 1.67 -2.90
N ILE A 48 4.24 0.90 -3.09
CA ILE A 48 4.07 -0.07 -4.18
C ILE A 48 3.18 0.57 -5.24
N PHE A 49 3.61 0.56 -6.51
CA PHE A 49 2.91 1.25 -7.58
C PHE A 49 3.10 0.58 -8.93
N LEU A 50 2.15 0.81 -9.82
CA LEU A 50 2.25 0.49 -11.24
C LEU A 50 2.66 1.75 -12.00
N SER A 51 3.48 1.57 -13.04
CA SER A 51 3.79 2.62 -14.00
C SER A 51 3.19 2.28 -15.36
N SER A 52 2.47 3.23 -15.97
CA SER A 52 2.04 3.11 -17.35
C SER A 52 3.17 3.50 -18.31
N GLU A 53 3.06 3.15 -19.59
CA GLU A 53 3.99 3.56 -20.64
C GLU A 53 4.13 5.08 -20.76
N ASN A 54 3.07 5.82 -20.41
CA ASN A 54 3.06 7.30 -20.42
C ASN A 54 3.61 7.91 -19.11
N GLY A 55 4.23 7.12 -18.23
CA GLY A 55 4.84 7.58 -16.98
C GLY A 55 3.86 7.92 -15.85
N MET A 56 2.55 7.64 -16.00
CA MET A 56 1.60 7.80 -14.88
C MET A 56 1.82 6.69 -13.86
N GLU A 57 1.90 7.08 -12.58
CA GLU A 57 1.99 6.14 -11.46
C GLU A 57 0.61 5.91 -10.84
N LYS A 58 0.22 4.65 -10.72
CA LYS A 58 -0.93 4.22 -9.91
C LYS A 58 -0.42 3.57 -8.63
N THR A 59 -0.58 4.25 -7.50
CA THR A 59 -0.27 3.66 -6.18
C THR A 59 -1.23 2.51 -5.90
N LEU A 60 -0.67 1.33 -5.62
CA LEU A 60 -1.44 0.17 -5.16
C LEU A 60 -1.63 0.23 -3.65
N THR A 61 -0.53 0.50 -2.92
CA THR A 61 -0.53 0.60 -1.46
C THR A 61 0.71 1.34 -0.96
N VAL A 62 0.63 1.82 0.28
CA VAL A 62 1.79 2.29 1.06
C VAL A 62 1.98 1.33 2.22
N LEU A 63 3.15 0.72 2.28
CA LEU A 63 3.50 -0.27 3.28
C LEU A 63 4.08 0.40 4.52
N GLU A 64 3.64 -0.08 5.67
CA GLU A 64 4.13 0.28 7.00
C GLU A 64 5.08 -0.80 7.54
N PRO A 65 5.86 -0.53 8.61
CA PRO A 65 6.73 -1.50 9.24
C PRO A 65 6.02 -2.82 9.56
N GLY A 66 6.71 -3.93 9.30
CA GLY A 66 6.15 -5.27 9.42
C GLY A 66 5.68 -5.87 8.09
N SER A 67 5.52 -5.10 7.03
CA SER A 67 5.05 -5.59 5.71
C SER A 67 6.13 -6.35 4.97
N ILE A 68 5.71 -7.39 4.22
CA ILE A 68 6.54 -7.99 3.16
C ILE A 68 6.10 -7.45 1.79
N PHE A 69 7.01 -7.44 0.83
CA PHE A 69 6.75 -6.98 -0.53
C PHE A 69 7.72 -7.58 -1.56
N GLY A 70 7.30 -7.59 -2.83
CA GLY A 70 8.06 -8.23 -3.92
C GLY A 70 7.97 -9.75 -3.90
N GLU A 71 7.09 -10.31 -3.08
CA GLU A 71 6.90 -11.75 -2.86
C GLU A 71 6.22 -12.45 -4.04
N ALA A 72 5.31 -11.78 -4.76
CA ALA A 72 4.59 -12.39 -5.87
C ALA A 72 5.57 -12.96 -6.91
N ALA A 73 6.40 -12.12 -7.49
CA ALA A 73 7.41 -12.50 -8.47
C ALA A 73 8.49 -13.45 -7.91
N PHE A 74 8.75 -13.37 -6.61
CA PHE A 74 9.68 -14.29 -5.94
C PHE A 74 9.16 -15.72 -5.88
N PHE A 75 7.86 -15.92 -5.61
CA PHE A 75 7.28 -17.25 -5.46
C PHE A 75 6.98 -17.91 -6.80
N ASP A 76 6.46 -17.17 -7.79
CA ASP A 76 6.10 -17.71 -9.11
C ASP A 76 7.25 -17.68 -10.13
N GLY A 77 8.34 -16.97 -9.83
CA GLY A 77 9.50 -16.85 -10.72
C GLY A 77 9.28 -15.96 -11.92
N MET A 78 8.20 -15.21 -11.95
CA MET A 78 7.86 -14.26 -13.01
C MET A 78 8.52 -12.89 -12.77
N PRO A 79 8.55 -11.97 -13.76
CA PRO A 79 8.99 -10.60 -13.54
C PRO A 79 8.17 -9.85 -12.49
N ARG A 80 8.75 -8.79 -11.90
CA ARG A 80 8.10 -7.96 -10.89
C ARG A 80 6.77 -7.41 -11.40
N VAL A 81 5.68 -7.67 -10.69
CA VAL A 81 4.32 -7.20 -11.06
C VAL A 81 4.10 -5.70 -10.80
N SER A 82 4.99 -5.07 -10.05
CA SER A 82 4.90 -3.66 -9.64
C SER A 82 6.28 -3.10 -9.36
N SER A 83 6.36 -1.80 -9.13
CA SER A 83 7.56 -1.09 -8.64
C SER A 83 7.45 -0.81 -7.14
N ALA A 84 8.61 -0.68 -6.47
CA ALA A 84 8.67 -0.31 -5.06
C ALA A 84 9.70 0.79 -4.83
N LYS A 85 9.32 1.85 -4.09
CA LYS A 85 10.24 2.92 -3.64
C LYS A 85 9.99 3.35 -2.20
N THR A 86 11.04 3.75 -1.51
CA THR A 86 10.93 4.31 -0.16
C THR A 86 10.33 5.72 -0.20
N LEU A 87 9.43 6.03 0.73
CA LEU A 87 8.88 7.39 0.92
C LEU A 87 9.63 8.19 1.98
N VAL A 88 10.31 7.51 2.88
CA VAL A 88 11.15 8.07 3.95
C VAL A 88 12.40 7.20 4.09
N LYS A 89 13.36 7.60 4.93
CA LYS A 89 14.47 6.72 5.32
C LYS A 89 13.90 5.41 5.89
N SER A 90 14.32 4.27 5.36
CA SER A 90 13.75 2.96 5.65
C SER A 90 14.82 1.91 5.89
N GLU A 91 14.52 0.93 6.75
CA GLU A 91 15.33 -0.26 6.98
C GLU A 91 14.60 -1.47 6.43
N ILE A 92 15.25 -2.20 5.51
CA ILE A 92 14.65 -3.28 4.74
C ILE A 92 15.56 -4.52 4.83
N ILE A 93 14.94 -5.65 5.11
CA ILE A 93 15.58 -6.97 5.04
C ILE A 93 15.31 -7.57 3.67
N THR A 94 16.38 -8.03 3.01
CA THR A 94 16.30 -8.78 1.75
C THR A 94 16.33 -10.27 2.03
N VAL A 95 15.38 -11.02 1.49
CA VAL A 95 15.22 -12.46 1.71
C VAL A 95 15.36 -13.19 0.39
N THR A 96 16.40 -14.02 0.27
CA THR A 96 16.64 -14.89 -0.89
C THR A 96 15.92 -16.22 -0.74
N ARG A 97 15.81 -17.01 -1.82
CA ARG A 97 15.18 -18.34 -1.78
C ARG A 97 15.89 -19.27 -0.78
N GLN A 98 17.22 -19.27 -0.76
CA GLN A 98 17.99 -20.11 0.17
C GLN A 98 17.74 -19.70 1.62
N SER A 99 17.81 -18.40 1.93
CA SER A 99 17.61 -17.93 3.31
C SER A 99 16.17 -18.15 3.80
N LEU A 100 15.16 -18.03 2.91
CA LEU A 100 13.78 -18.37 3.25
C LEU A 100 13.63 -19.85 3.62
N MET A 101 14.20 -20.76 2.82
CA MET A 101 14.14 -22.20 3.09
C MET A 101 14.80 -22.56 4.42
N ASP A 102 15.93 -21.91 4.75
CA ASP A 102 16.60 -22.09 6.04
C ASP A 102 15.76 -21.56 7.21
N CYS A 103 15.06 -20.44 7.04
CA CYS A 103 14.11 -19.93 8.03
C CYS A 103 12.92 -20.88 8.22
N ILE A 104 12.32 -21.41 7.14
CA ILE A 104 11.20 -22.37 7.23
C ILE A 104 11.63 -23.69 7.89
N ARG A 105 12.85 -24.18 7.64
CA ARG A 105 13.35 -25.38 8.33
C ARG A 105 13.46 -25.19 9.83
N ARG A 106 13.85 -23.99 10.30
CA ARG A 106 13.96 -23.66 11.73
C ARG A 106 12.62 -23.35 12.38
N GLU A 107 11.73 -22.68 11.63
CA GLU A 107 10.42 -22.23 12.10
C GLU A 107 9.37 -22.53 11.02
N PRO A 108 8.82 -23.78 10.97
CA PRO A 108 7.86 -24.19 9.93
C PRO A 108 6.58 -23.33 9.88
N GLN A 109 6.20 -22.72 11.01
CA GLN A 109 5.04 -21.83 11.11
C GLN A 109 5.20 -20.58 10.21
N LEU A 110 6.41 -20.21 9.82
CA LEU A 110 6.66 -19.12 8.88
C LEU A 110 5.92 -19.32 7.54
N ALA A 111 5.81 -20.57 7.06
CA ALA A 111 5.07 -20.86 5.83
C ALA A 111 3.59 -20.49 5.95
N MET A 112 2.95 -20.80 7.09
CA MET A 112 1.55 -20.43 7.33
C MET A 112 1.36 -18.91 7.43
N TYR A 113 2.31 -18.20 8.03
CA TYR A 113 2.27 -16.74 8.08
C TYR A 113 2.36 -16.12 6.68
N LEU A 114 3.23 -16.65 5.81
CA LEU A 114 3.35 -16.20 4.41
C LEU A 114 2.07 -16.47 3.62
N LEU A 115 1.46 -17.65 3.76
CA LEU A 115 0.18 -17.97 3.11
C LEU A 115 -0.95 -17.06 3.59
N THR A 116 -1.01 -16.77 4.88
CA THR A 116 -1.99 -15.82 5.44
C THR A 116 -1.78 -14.42 4.86
N TYR A 117 -0.54 -13.95 4.78
CA TYR A 117 -0.20 -12.67 4.16
C TYR A 117 -0.66 -12.60 2.71
N LEU A 118 -0.33 -13.61 1.88
CA LEU A 118 -0.73 -13.66 0.47
C LEU A 118 -2.25 -13.66 0.31
N SER A 119 -2.98 -14.39 1.17
CA SER A 119 -4.45 -14.40 1.18
C SER A 119 -5.03 -13.00 1.48
N GLN A 120 -4.42 -12.26 2.40
CA GLN A 120 -4.83 -10.89 2.73
C GLN A 120 -4.52 -9.92 1.57
N THR A 121 -3.37 -10.07 0.90
CA THR A 121 -3.01 -9.30 -0.29
C THR A 121 -4.02 -9.52 -1.41
N ILE A 122 -4.43 -10.78 -1.68
CA ILE A 122 -5.46 -11.10 -2.67
C ILE A 122 -6.79 -10.40 -2.33
N ARG A 123 -7.24 -10.43 -1.07
CA ARG A 123 -8.47 -9.73 -0.63
C ARG A 123 -8.38 -8.22 -0.85
N MET A 124 -7.24 -7.62 -0.53
CA MET A 124 -7.01 -6.18 -0.75
C MET A 124 -7.09 -5.83 -2.24
N LEU A 125 -6.39 -6.57 -3.10
CA LEU A 125 -6.41 -6.35 -4.54
C LEU A 125 -7.80 -6.57 -5.14
N SER A 126 -8.53 -7.60 -4.71
CA SER A 126 -9.91 -7.85 -5.11
C SER A 126 -10.84 -6.69 -4.74
N ALA A 127 -10.67 -6.11 -3.54
CA ALA A 127 -11.44 -4.94 -3.13
C ALA A 127 -11.12 -3.69 -3.96
N GLN A 128 -9.84 -3.50 -4.36
CA GLN A 128 -9.46 -2.41 -5.27
C GLN A 128 -10.08 -2.58 -6.65
N VAL A 129 -10.03 -3.79 -7.23
CA VAL A 129 -10.66 -4.10 -8.53
C VAL A 129 -12.15 -3.82 -8.46
N ASN A 130 -12.84 -4.32 -7.44
CA ASN A 130 -14.27 -4.08 -7.23
C ASN A 130 -14.57 -2.57 -7.19
N SER A 131 -13.82 -1.82 -6.39
CA SER A 131 -13.96 -0.36 -6.31
C SER A 131 -13.75 0.34 -7.66
N MET A 132 -12.77 -0.08 -8.45
CA MET A 132 -12.48 0.52 -9.76
C MET A 132 -13.56 0.17 -10.80
N THR A 133 -14.21 -0.97 -10.68
CA THR A 133 -15.21 -1.47 -11.63
C THR A 133 -16.59 -0.87 -11.38
N PHE A 134 -17.00 -0.75 -10.12
CA PHE A 134 -18.38 -0.42 -9.76
C PHE A 134 -18.58 0.97 -9.19
N LEU A 135 -17.51 1.71 -8.81
CA LEU A 135 -17.64 3.05 -8.26
C LEU A 135 -17.20 4.13 -9.25
N GLN A 136 -17.91 5.26 -9.25
CA GLN A 136 -17.46 6.48 -9.92
C GLN A 136 -16.25 7.11 -9.19
N ALA A 137 -15.53 8.01 -9.84
CA ALA A 137 -14.31 8.62 -9.30
C ALA A 137 -14.51 9.31 -7.94
N ASP A 138 -15.65 9.95 -7.75
CA ASP A 138 -16.02 10.64 -6.51
C ASP A 138 -16.43 9.67 -5.39
N GLN A 139 -17.17 8.61 -5.70
CA GLN A 139 -17.47 7.53 -4.76
C GLN A 139 -16.18 6.79 -4.33
N ARG A 140 -15.24 6.56 -5.27
CA ARG A 140 -13.92 5.99 -4.94
C ARG A 140 -13.14 6.87 -3.97
N LEU A 141 -13.14 8.20 -4.22
CA LEU A 141 -12.46 9.13 -3.32
C LEU A 141 -13.14 9.20 -1.95
N ALA A 142 -14.48 9.21 -1.89
CA ALA A 142 -15.24 9.18 -0.63
C ALA A 142 -14.88 7.91 0.19
N ARG A 143 -14.90 6.73 -0.44
CA ARG A 143 -14.53 5.47 0.20
C ARG A 143 -13.07 5.49 0.69
N LEU A 144 -12.16 6.03 -0.11
CA LEU A 144 -10.75 6.16 0.25
C LEU A 144 -10.57 7.05 1.49
N LEU A 145 -11.21 8.21 1.53
CA LEU A 145 -11.16 9.12 2.68
C LEU A 145 -11.64 8.42 3.96
N LEU A 146 -12.78 7.73 3.92
CA LEU A 146 -13.30 6.96 5.06
C LEU A 146 -12.35 5.83 5.50
N SER A 147 -11.62 5.22 4.56
CA SER A 147 -10.68 4.14 4.88
C SER A 147 -9.36 4.62 5.50
N LEU A 148 -8.94 5.84 5.19
CA LEU A 148 -7.68 6.45 5.66
C LEU A 148 -7.89 7.32 6.91
N GLU A 149 -9.14 7.61 7.27
CA GLU A 149 -9.52 8.46 8.38
C GLU A 149 -8.94 7.96 9.69
N LYS A 150 -8.38 8.90 10.47
CA LYS A 150 -7.96 8.69 11.85
C LYS A 150 -8.36 9.90 12.67
N SER A 151 -9.24 9.70 13.64
CA SER A 151 -9.75 10.77 14.53
C SER A 151 -10.34 11.96 13.78
N GLY A 152 -11.15 11.71 12.74
CA GLY A 152 -11.82 12.74 11.94
C GLY A 152 -10.97 13.35 10.83
N THR A 153 -9.71 12.91 10.63
CA THR A 153 -8.80 13.51 9.65
C THR A 153 -8.09 12.48 8.78
N VAL A 154 -7.71 12.90 7.57
CA VAL A 154 -6.91 12.13 6.61
C VAL A 154 -5.66 12.93 6.28
N SER A 155 -4.50 12.50 6.77
CA SER A 155 -3.20 13.11 6.48
C SER A 155 -2.65 12.59 5.14
N ALA A 156 -3.01 13.27 4.04
CA ALA A 156 -2.57 12.92 2.70
C ALA A 156 -2.56 14.16 1.79
N THR A 157 -1.63 14.22 0.84
CA THR A 157 -1.64 15.22 -0.21
C THR A 157 -2.65 14.86 -1.31
N HIS A 158 -3.05 15.82 -2.15
CA HIS A 158 -3.88 15.52 -3.32
C HIS A 158 -3.21 14.57 -4.30
N ASP A 159 -1.87 14.56 -4.38
CA ASP A 159 -1.13 13.62 -5.20
C ASP A 159 -1.18 12.19 -4.62
N ASP A 160 -1.07 12.04 -3.30
CA ASP A 160 -1.22 10.75 -2.62
C ASP A 160 -2.63 10.18 -2.84
N LEU A 161 -3.66 11.03 -2.62
CA LEU A 161 -5.06 10.65 -2.86
C LEU A 161 -5.33 10.31 -4.32
N ALA A 162 -4.75 11.04 -5.26
CA ALA A 162 -4.86 10.79 -6.69
C ALA A 162 -4.28 9.41 -7.07
N GLY A 163 -3.06 9.12 -6.60
CA GLY A 163 -2.43 7.83 -6.79
C GLY A 163 -3.26 6.68 -6.22
N LEU A 164 -3.77 6.82 -4.99
CA LEU A 164 -4.58 5.78 -4.33
C LEU A 164 -5.96 5.60 -4.99
N ALA A 165 -6.66 6.70 -5.32
CA ALA A 165 -7.98 6.65 -5.96
C ALA A 165 -7.93 6.28 -7.46
N GLY A 166 -6.75 6.34 -8.11
CA GLY A 166 -6.59 6.09 -9.55
C GLY A 166 -7.22 7.15 -10.42
N VAL A 167 -7.02 8.43 -10.04
CA VAL A 167 -7.49 9.62 -10.78
C VAL A 167 -6.39 10.67 -10.84
N SER A 168 -6.59 11.74 -11.61
CA SER A 168 -5.64 12.85 -11.63
C SER A 168 -5.74 13.71 -10.35
N ARG A 169 -4.64 14.40 -9.98
CA ARG A 169 -4.64 15.40 -8.91
C ARG A 169 -5.72 16.47 -9.09
N VAL A 170 -5.92 16.92 -10.32
CA VAL A 170 -6.97 17.90 -10.66
C VAL A 170 -8.37 17.35 -10.38
N THR A 171 -8.60 16.07 -10.67
CA THR A 171 -9.87 15.38 -10.36
C THR A 171 -10.08 15.31 -8.85
N VAL A 172 -9.07 14.98 -8.05
CA VAL A 172 -9.15 14.99 -6.58
C VAL A 172 -9.52 16.37 -6.07
N SER A 173 -8.83 17.43 -6.52
CA SER A 173 -9.12 18.81 -6.09
C SER A 173 -10.56 19.19 -6.39
N ARG A 174 -11.08 18.87 -7.59
CA ARG A 174 -12.46 19.14 -7.99
C ARG A 174 -13.48 18.37 -7.12
N ILE A 175 -13.21 17.10 -6.81
CA ILE A 175 -14.11 16.29 -5.98
C ILE A 175 -14.11 16.81 -4.54
N LEU A 176 -12.96 17.10 -3.95
CA LEU A 176 -12.86 17.65 -2.60
C LEU A 176 -13.57 19.01 -2.48
N THR A 177 -13.49 19.85 -3.50
CA THR A 177 -14.26 21.11 -3.55
C THR A 177 -15.77 20.85 -3.49
N ARG A 178 -16.28 19.86 -4.23
CA ARG A 178 -17.70 19.46 -4.17
C ARG A 178 -18.08 18.90 -2.79
N PHE A 179 -17.24 18.09 -2.19
CA PHE A 179 -17.48 17.55 -0.84
C PHE A 179 -17.49 18.65 0.22
N ALA A 180 -16.60 19.64 0.10
CA ALA A 180 -16.60 20.81 0.97
C ALA A 180 -17.86 21.67 0.81
N GLN A 181 -18.33 21.88 -0.42
CA GLN A 181 -19.59 22.58 -0.70
C GLN A 181 -20.83 21.87 -0.11
N ARG A 182 -20.78 20.54 0.02
CA ARG A 182 -21.82 19.74 0.69
C ARG A 182 -21.63 19.66 2.21
N GLY A 183 -20.59 20.25 2.75
CA GLY A 183 -20.30 20.23 4.19
C GLY A 183 -19.73 18.88 4.68
N TRP A 184 -19.31 17.99 3.79
CA TRP A 184 -18.82 16.67 4.17
C TRP A 184 -17.35 16.66 4.56
N THR A 185 -16.54 17.57 3.97
CA THR A 185 -15.11 17.66 4.25
C THR A 185 -14.63 19.11 4.32
N ALA A 186 -13.48 19.34 4.99
CA ALA A 186 -12.74 20.59 4.91
C ALA A 186 -11.28 20.29 4.53
N ALA A 187 -10.74 21.04 3.54
CA ALA A 187 -9.35 20.90 3.14
C ALA A 187 -8.45 21.77 4.02
N ARG A 188 -7.34 21.19 4.52
CA ARG A 188 -6.26 21.87 5.22
C ARG A 188 -4.92 21.57 4.51
N TYR A 189 -3.84 22.17 4.99
CA TYR A 189 -2.52 21.90 4.41
C TYR A 189 -2.11 20.44 4.62
N ARG A 190 -2.05 19.66 3.54
CA ARG A 190 -1.72 18.22 3.51
C ARG A 190 -2.66 17.34 4.37
N GLU A 191 -3.88 17.81 4.60
CA GLU A 191 -4.84 17.13 5.43
C GLU A 191 -6.28 17.40 4.92
N VAL A 192 -7.15 16.42 5.03
CA VAL A 192 -8.58 16.52 4.77
C VAL A 192 -9.32 16.14 6.04
N GLU A 193 -10.07 17.09 6.59
CA GLU A 193 -10.95 16.87 7.75
C GLU A 193 -12.29 16.33 7.25
N ILE A 194 -12.81 15.27 7.89
CA ILE A 194 -14.13 14.71 7.62
C ILE A 194 -15.11 15.33 8.60
N LEU A 195 -16.06 16.11 8.09
CA LEU A 195 -17.08 16.82 8.87
C LEU A 195 -18.38 16.02 8.98
N ASP A 196 -18.72 15.25 7.94
CA ASP A 196 -19.92 14.42 7.89
C ASP A 196 -19.60 13.05 7.26
N GLU A 197 -19.31 12.10 8.14
CA GLU A 197 -19.04 10.70 7.78
C GLU A 197 -20.28 10.02 7.18
N SER A 198 -21.46 10.34 7.70
CA SER A 198 -22.73 9.76 7.24
C SER A 198 -23.08 10.21 5.83
N GLY A 199 -22.86 11.49 5.52
CA GLY A 199 -23.04 12.03 4.18
C GLY A 199 -22.13 11.38 3.14
N LEU A 200 -20.86 11.13 3.50
CA LEU A 200 -19.94 10.40 2.62
C LEU A 200 -20.32 8.93 2.43
N LYS A 201 -20.81 8.24 3.48
CA LYS A 201 -21.28 6.85 3.39
C LYS A 201 -22.52 6.72 2.51
N GLY A 202 -23.52 7.56 2.74
CA GLY A 202 -24.74 7.57 1.92
C GLY A 202 -24.47 7.83 0.43
N PHE A 203 -23.54 8.73 0.12
CA PHE A 203 -23.13 9.00 -1.26
C PHE A 203 -22.45 7.82 -1.97
N ILE A 204 -21.79 6.93 -1.24
CA ILE A 204 -21.16 5.73 -1.81
C ILE A 204 -22.20 4.67 -2.16
N GLU A 205 -23.35 4.67 -1.49
CA GLU A 205 -24.43 3.69 -1.64
C GLU A 205 -25.47 4.10 -2.71
N GLU A 206 -25.44 5.34 -3.19
CA GLU A 206 -26.23 5.85 -4.32
C GLU A 206 -25.70 5.32 -5.67
#